data_373160ad94cd3b1d724943cd27e619a3
#
_entry.id   373160ad94cd3b1d724943cd27e619a3
#
_cell.length_a   1.000
_cell.length_b   1.000
_cell.length_c   1.000
_cell.angle_alpha   90.00
_cell.angle_beta   90.00
_cell.angle_gamma   90.00
#
_symmetry.space_group_name_H-M   'P 1'
#
loop_
_entity.id
_entity.type
_entity.pdbx_description
1 polymer ?
#
loop_
_entity_poly.entity_id
_entity_poly.type
_entity_poly.pdbx_seq_one_letter_code
_entity_poly.pdbx_strand_id
1 'polypeptide(L)'
;KSIRKLKPGGLGVFITSTATLDRSANLRNWVVNDGNADFIGAVRLNTGTFKNTAGTETSADIIIVRKRDEAGPAPYAVNMQSTITEREAPYERIIKLSNGKVKTEAATAHMNYNKYFHDNPQFMAGQMRFGFESGVEIRPTEQRCVPTSDIDQSRTLDSFISALPE
;
A
#
# COMPACT_ATOMS: atom_id res chain seq x y z
N LYS A 1 6.94 -17.14 7.39
CA LYS A 1 8.18 -17.83 7.87
C LYS A 1 9.23 -16.84 8.36
N SER A 2 9.52 -15.73 7.63
CA SER A 2 10.60 -14.77 7.96
C SER A 2 10.43 -14.11 9.33
N ILE A 3 9.25 -13.62 9.67
CA ILE A 3 8.96 -12.97 10.96
C ILE A 3 9.24 -13.89 12.15
N ARG A 4 8.95 -15.21 12.02
CA ARG A 4 9.22 -16.18 13.08
C ARG A 4 10.72 -16.40 13.36
N LYS A 5 11.58 -16.03 12.41
CA LYS A 5 13.04 -16.15 12.54
C LYS A 5 13.70 -14.90 13.13
N LEU A 6 12.96 -13.82 13.27
CA LEU A 6 13.48 -12.62 13.92
C LEU A 6 13.70 -12.90 15.41
N LYS A 7 14.80 -12.39 15.94
CA LYS A 7 15.04 -12.38 17.38
C LYS A 7 14.07 -11.41 18.06
N PRO A 8 13.74 -11.60 19.34
CA PRO A 8 13.02 -10.60 20.12
C PRO A 8 13.65 -9.21 19.96
N GLY A 9 12.82 -8.18 19.78
CA GLY A 9 13.26 -6.82 19.46
C GLY A 9 13.76 -6.59 18.04
N GLY A 10 13.99 -7.65 17.26
CA GLY A 10 14.51 -7.55 15.89
C GLY A 10 13.51 -6.93 14.92
N LEU A 11 14.02 -6.12 13.99
CA LEU A 11 13.24 -5.49 12.94
C LEU A 11 13.19 -6.38 11.71
N GLY A 12 12.00 -6.42 11.09
CA GLY A 12 11.77 -7.00 9.76
C GLY A 12 11.29 -5.91 8.81
N VAL A 13 11.98 -5.78 7.67
CA VAL A 13 11.58 -4.88 6.59
C VAL A 13 11.18 -5.72 5.40
N PHE A 14 9.97 -5.54 4.90
CA PHE A 14 9.40 -6.34 3.83
C PHE A 14 8.85 -5.46 2.72
N ILE A 15 9.19 -5.76 1.47
CA ILE A 15 8.50 -5.22 0.31
C ILE A 15 7.40 -6.20 -0.07
N THR A 16 6.16 -5.72 -0.11
CA THR A 16 4.98 -6.55 -0.38
C THR A 16 4.05 -5.88 -1.38
N SER A 17 3.12 -6.64 -1.94
CA SER A 17 2.03 -6.04 -2.70
C SER A 17 1.12 -5.23 -1.77
N THR A 18 0.47 -4.20 -2.31
CA THR A 18 -0.51 -3.37 -1.57
C THR A 18 -1.65 -4.20 -0.99
N ALA A 19 -1.94 -5.37 -1.58
CA ALA A 19 -2.95 -6.29 -1.07
C ALA A 19 -2.66 -6.77 0.36
N THR A 20 -1.42 -6.75 0.82
CA THR A 20 -1.04 -7.12 2.19
C THR A 20 -1.74 -6.23 3.21
N LEU A 21 -1.70 -4.92 3.02
CA LEU A 21 -2.36 -3.96 3.91
C LEU A 21 -3.82 -3.72 3.51
N ASP A 22 -4.14 -3.67 2.23
CA ASP A 22 -5.46 -3.25 1.75
C ASP A 22 -6.50 -4.38 1.77
N ARG A 23 -6.12 -5.65 1.58
CA ARG A 23 -7.07 -6.75 1.38
C ARG A 23 -6.91 -7.92 2.34
N SER A 24 -5.70 -8.25 2.74
CA SER A 24 -5.40 -9.49 3.46
C SER A 24 -5.58 -9.36 4.97
N ALA A 25 -6.81 -9.25 5.46
CA ALA A 25 -7.10 -9.18 6.89
C ALA A 25 -6.48 -10.35 7.67
N ASN A 26 -6.56 -11.56 7.13
CA ASN A 26 -5.97 -12.75 7.77
C ASN A 26 -4.45 -12.62 7.91
N LEU A 27 -3.76 -12.05 6.92
CA LEU A 27 -2.31 -11.86 6.99
C LEU A 27 -1.94 -10.80 8.03
N ARG A 28 -2.68 -9.68 8.10
CA ARG A 28 -2.47 -8.65 9.12
C ARG A 28 -2.69 -9.20 10.53
N ASN A 29 -3.79 -9.93 10.73
CA ASN A 29 -4.07 -10.60 11.99
C ASN A 29 -2.98 -11.60 12.37
N TRP A 30 -2.51 -12.39 11.39
CA TRP A 30 -1.44 -13.34 11.61
C TRP A 30 -0.12 -12.67 12.04
N VAL A 31 0.27 -11.54 11.42
CA VAL A 31 1.48 -10.79 11.78
C VAL A 31 1.43 -10.38 13.24
N VAL A 32 0.32 -9.79 13.66
CA VAL A 32 0.15 -9.26 15.01
C VAL A 32 0.02 -10.38 16.04
N ASN A 33 -0.76 -11.41 15.77
CA ASN A 33 -1.05 -12.48 16.73
C ASN A 33 -0.01 -13.61 16.65
N ASP A 34 -0.10 -14.46 15.63
CA ASP A 34 0.75 -15.65 15.49
C ASP A 34 2.20 -15.32 15.13
N GLY A 35 2.44 -14.22 14.43
CA GLY A 35 3.77 -13.71 14.11
C GLY A 35 4.45 -13.11 15.33
N ASN A 36 3.68 -12.73 16.34
CA ASN A 36 4.14 -12.03 17.53
C ASN A 36 5.01 -10.83 17.17
N ALA A 37 4.50 -9.96 16.30
CA ALA A 37 5.20 -8.79 15.84
C ALA A 37 4.30 -7.55 15.84
N ASP A 38 4.90 -6.41 16.16
CA ASP A 38 4.24 -5.12 16.08
C ASP A 38 4.47 -4.51 14.72
N PHE A 39 3.41 -3.91 14.19
CA PHE A 39 3.50 -3.07 13.01
C PHE A 39 4.05 -1.71 13.41
N ILE A 40 5.23 -1.36 12.91
CA ILE A 40 5.89 -0.09 13.21
C ILE A 40 5.45 0.99 12.22
N GLY A 41 5.27 0.63 10.97
CA GLY A 41 4.81 1.54 9.94
C GLY A 41 4.98 0.97 8.55
N ALA A 42 4.52 1.73 7.57
CA ALA A 42 4.68 1.40 6.15
C ALA A 42 4.81 2.65 5.29
N VAL A 43 5.47 2.51 4.15
CA VAL A 43 5.48 3.51 3.09
C VAL A 43 5.00 2.86 1.79
N ARG A 44 4.11 3.54 1.09
CA ARG A 44 3.57 3.08 -0.19
C ARG A 44 4.36 3.65 -1.34
N LEU A 45 4.95 2.77 -2.13
CA LEU A 45 5.70 3.10 -3.35
C LEU A 45 4.74 3.23 -4.53
N ASN A 46 5.06 4.17 -5.42
CA ASN A 46 4.26 4.39 -6.63
C ASN A 46 4.58 3.38 -7.74
N THR A 47 3.75 3.36 -8.78
CA THR A 47 3.88 2.47 -9.94
C THR A 47 5.15 2.65 -10.74
N GLY A 48 5.82 3.81 -10.65
CA GLY A 48 7.09 4.09 -11.34
C GLY A 48 8.32 3.45 -10.69
N THR A 49 8.22 3.06 -9.40
CA THR A 49 9.38 2.63 -8.59
C THR A 49 10.16 1.47 -9.22
N PHE A 50 9.46 0.47 -9.74
CA PHE A 50 10.08 -0.74 -10.29
C PHE A 50 10.10 -0.80 -11.82
N LYS A 51 9.64 0.27 -12.50
CA LYS A 51 9.54 0.30 -13.96
C LYS A 51 10.88 0.05 -14.63
N ASN A 52 11.92 0.73 -14.20
CA ASN A 52 13.24 0.65 -14.82
C ASN A 52 14.08 -0.54 -14.35
N THR A 53 13.82 -1.06 -13.15
CA THR A 53 14.62 -2.15 -12.54
C THR A 53 14.04 -3.52 -12.74
N ALA A 54 12.71 -3.64 -12.77
CA ALA A 54 12.00 -4.92 -12.87
C ALA A 54 10.96 -4.95 -14.01
N GLY A 55 10.85 -3.90 -14.81
CA GLY A 55 9.91 -3.83 -15.94
C GLY A 55 8.43 -3.90 -15.53
N THR A 56 8.11 -3.59 -14.27
CA THR A 56 6.74 -3.66 -13.75
C THR A 56 6.25 -2.32 -13.25
N GLU A 57 5.01 -2.01 -13.57
CA GLU A 57 4.31 -0.79 -13.14
C GLU A 57 3.29 -1.15 -12.05
N THR A 58 3.78 -1.65 -10.92
CA THR A 58 2.93 -2.02 -9.78
C THR A 58 3.28 -1.19 -8.55
N SER A 59 2.25 -0.82 -7.78
CA SER A 59 2.45 -0.24 -6.46
C SER A 59 2.84 -1.32 -5.46
N ALA A 60 3.71 -0.99 -4.53
CA ALA A 60 4.13 -1.89 -3.46
C ALA A 60 4.19 -1.14 -2.14
N ASP A 61 4.17 -1.88 -1.04
CA ASP A 61 4.34 -1.33 0.30
C ASP A 61 5.65 -1.85 0.90
N ILE A 62 6.47 -0.95 1.45
CA ILE A 62 7.52 -1.31 2.40
C ILE A 62 6.86 -1.33 3.77
N ILE A 63 6.91 -2.48 4.44
CA ILE A 63 6.31 -2.68 5.76
C ILE A 63 7.42 -2.94 6.76
N ILE A 64 7.40 -2.24 7.88
CA ILE A 64 8.33 -2.46 8.99
C ILE A 64 7.57 -3.06 10.16
N VAL A 65 8.10 -4.16 10.68
CA VAL A 65 7.60 -4.83 11.88
C VAL A 65 8.72 -5.04 12.88
N ARG A 66 8.40 -5.04 14.16
CA ARG A 66 9.31 -5.39 15.26
C ARG A 66 8.83 -6.66 15.93
N LYS A 67 9.71 -7.64 16.05
CA LYS A 67 9.42 -8.86 16.78
C LYS A 67 9.24 -8.54 18.26
N ARG A 68 8.09 -8.91 18.84
CA ARG A 68 7.87 -8.74 20.27
C ARG A 68 8.73 -9.69 21.07
N ASP A 69 9.18 -9.23 22.23
CA ASP A 69 9.59 -10.10 23.30
C ASP A 69 8.33 -10.68 23.94
N GLU A 70 8.33 -11.97 24.28
CA GLU A 70 7.14 -12.66 24.82
C GLU A 70 6.64 -12.03 26.13
N ALA A 71 7.49 -11.31 26.82
CA ALA A 71 7.23 -10.68 28.12
C ALA A 71 6.87 -9.19 28.09
N GLY A 72 6.85 -8.52 26.92
CA GLY A 72 6.76 -7.06 26.87
C GLY A 72 5.46 -6.50 26.28
N PRO A 73 4.99 -5.32 26.73
CA PRO A 73 3.97 -4.57 26.04
C PRO A 73 4.47 -4.16 24.64
N ALA A 74 3.53 -3.90 23.73
CA ALA A 74 3.80 -3.37 22.40
C ALA A 74 3.90 -1.82 22.45
N PRO A 75 5.06 -1.21 22.79
CA PRO A 75 5.14 0.23 23.03
C PRO A 75 4.97 1.07 21.76
N TYR A 76 5.04 0.46 20.57
CA TYR A 76 5.07 1.17 19.30
C TYR A 76 4.05 0.63 18.29
N ALA A 77 3.04 -0.11 18.74
CA ALA A 77 2.08 -0.72 17.82
C ALA A 77 1.19 0.32 17.14
N VAL A 78 1.50 0.62 15.92
CA VAL A 78 0.52 1.20 14.99
C VAL A 78 -0.48 0.10 14.64
N ASN A 79 -1.76 0.43 14.57
CA ASN A 79 -2.80 -0.56 14.34
C ASN A 79 -2.78 -1.07 12.88
N MET A 80 -2.06 -2.17 12.64
CA MET A 80 -2.03 -2.82 11.33
C MET A 80 -3.38 -3.42 10.92
N GLN A 81 -4.26 -3.66 11.88
CA GLN A 81 -5.61 -4.18 11.66
C GLN A 81 -6.61 -3.11 11.24
N SER A 82 -6.17 -1.85 11.12
CA SER A 82 -7.01 -0.73 10.75
C SER A 82 -7.89 -1.06 9.56
N THR A 83 -9.13 -0.66 9.66
CA THR A 83 -10.14 -0.83 8.63
C THR A 83 -9.72 -0.15 7.32
N ILE A 84 -10.17 -0.73 6.25
CA ILE A 84 -10.10 -0.10 4.94
C ILE A 84 -11.05 1.08 4.95
N THR A 85 -10.58 2.24 4.55
CA THR A 85 -11.41 3.42 4.36
C THR A 85 -11.94 3.44 2.94
N GLU A 86 -13.25 3.57 2.80
CA GLU A 86 -13.90 3.77 1.51
C GLU A 86 -13.86 5.27 1.15
N ARG A 87 -13.43 5.55 -0.05
CA ARG A 87 -13.49 6.89 -0.64
C ARG A 87 -14.02 6.80 -2.05
N GLU A 88 -15.02 7.60 -2.34
CA GLU A 88 -15.44 7.79 -3.73
C GLU A 88 -14.35 8.50 -4.53
N ALA A 89 -14.02 7.92 -5.67
CA ALA A 89 -13.08 8.50 -6.60
C ALA A 89 -13.60 8.38 -8.04
N PRO A 90 -13.41 9.41 -8.86
CA PRO A 90 -13.77 9.36 -10.26
C PRO A 90 -12.85 8.41 -11.03
N TYR A 91 -13.42 7.72 -12.00
CA TYR A 91 -12.66 6.93 -12.98
C TYR A 91 -13.35 6.98 -14.34
N GLU A 92 -12.62 6.63 -15.38
CA GLU A 92 -13.17 6.50 -16.72
C GLU A 92 -13.58 5.05 -16.99
N ARG A 93 -14.88 4.85 -17.21
CA ARG A 93 -15.42 3.54 -17.61
C ARG A 93 -15.38 3.43 -19.12
N ILE A 94 -14.80 2.33 -19.59
CA ILE A 94 -14.76 2.01 -21.02
C ILE A 94 -15.91 1.07 -21.37
N ILE A 95 -16.71 1.47 -22.32
CA ILE A 95 -17.84 0.71 -22.84
C ILE A 95 -17.53 0.30 -24.27
N LYS A 96 -17.45 -1.01 -24.53
CA LYS A 96 -17.39 -1.54 -25.88
C LYS A 96 -18.79 -1.61 -26.45
N LEU A 97 -19.04 -0.88 -27.53
CA LEU A 97 -20.31 -0.87 -28.22
C LEU A 97 -20.41 -2.08 -29.17
N SER A 98 -21.65 -2.49 -29.52
CA SER A 98 -21.94 -3.62 -30.42
C SER A 98 -21.32 -3.48 -31.80
N ASN A 99 -21.04 -2.24 -32.22
CA ASN A 99 -20.39 -1.92 -33.50
C ASN A 99 -18.85 -1.92 -33.43
N GLY A 100 -18.26 -2.40 -32.32
CA GLY A 100 -16.81 -2.43 -32.09
C GLY A 100 -16.18 -1.10 -31.70
N LYS A 101 -16.96 -0.01 -31.61
CA LYS A 101 -16.47 1.27 -31.14
C LYS A 101 -16.37 1.26 -29.62
N VAL A 102 -15.48 2.09 -29.11
CA VAL A 102 -15.26 2.29 -27.68
C VAL A 102 -15.78 3.66 -27.29
N LYS A 103 -16.55 3.73 -26.20
CA LYS A 103 -17.02 4.97 -25.58
C LYS A 103 -16.47 5.04 -24.16
N THR A 104 -16.01 6.21 -23.77
CA THR A 104 -15.59 6.48 -22.39
C THR A 104 -16.69 7.26 -21.66
N GLU A 105 -17.01 6.85 -20.46
CA GLU A 105 -17.96 7.54 -19.58
C GLU A 105 -17.31 7.80 -18.23
N ALA A 106 -17.53 9.00 -17.69
CA ALA A 106 -17.17 9.30 -16.31
C ALA A 106 -18.06 8.50 -15.35
N ALA A 107 -17.44 7.86 -14.38
CA ALA A 107 -18.10 7.09 -13.33
C ALA A 107 -17.41 7.32 -11.99
N THR A 108 -18.07 6.96 -10.90
CA THR A 108 -17.48 6.95 -9.56
C THR A 108 -17.45 5.53 -9.01
N ALA A 109 -16.43 5.20 -8.25
CA ALA A 109 -16.33 3.94 -7.54
C ALA A 109 -15.69 4.16 -6.16
N HIS A 110 -15.97 3.24 -5.24
CA HIS A 110 -15.36 3.27 -3.92
C HIS A 110 -13.92 2.78 -3.98
N MET A 111 -13.00 3.62 -3.54
CA MET A 111 -11.60 3.27 -3.40
C MET A 111 -11.36 2.78 -1.97
N ASN A 112 -10.85 1.56 -1.87
CA ASN A 112 -10.61 0.89 -0.61
C ASN A 112 -9.11 0.67 -0.42
N TYR A 113 -8.51 1.34 0.56
CA TYR A 113 -7.13 1.10 0.97
C TYR A 113 -6.98 1.28 2.48
N ASN A 114 -5.86 0.82 3.03
CA ASN A 114 -5.66 0.77 4.47
C ASN A 114 -5.76 2.17 5.10
N LYS A 115 -6.54 2.27 6.18
CA LYS A 115 -6.72 3.51 6.94
C LYS A 115 -5.40 4.13 7.38
N TYR A 116 -4.36 3.33 7.60
CA TYR A 116 -3.02 3.82 7.93
C TYR A 116 -2.53 4.84 6.91
N PHE A 117 -2.69 4.58 5.60
CA PHE A 117 -2.29 5.52 4.55
C PHE A 117 -3.25 6.69 4.39
N HIS A 118 -4.52 6.50 4.75
CA HIS A 118 -5.46 7.61 4.80
C HIS A 118 -5.09 8.62 5.90
N ASP A 119 -4.68 8.11 7.06
CA ASP A 119 -4.26 8.93 8.21
C ASP A 119 -2.84 9.50 8.05
N ASN A 120 -2.01 8.85 7.21
CA ASN A 120 -0.61 9.22 6.97
C ASN A 120 -0.33 9.39 5.46
N PRO A 121 -0.98 10.35 4.77
CA PRO A 121 -0.82 10.53 3.33
C PRO A 121 0.62 10.90 2.93
N GLN A 122 1.41 11.48 3.85
CA GLN A 122 2.83 11.80 3.65
C GLN A 122 3.72 10.57 3.45
N PHE A 123 3.24 9.37 3.81
CA PHE A 123 3.95 8.11 3.59
C PHE A 123 3.53 7.39 2.30
N MET A 124 2.86 8.09 1.39
CA MET A 124 2.58 7.62 0.04
C MET A 124 3.44 8.38 -0.97
N ALA A 125 4.23 7.66 -1.76
CA ALA A 125 5.08 8.24 -2.81
C ALA A 125 4.29 8.57 -4.09
N GLY A 126 3.03 8.91 -3.97
CA GLY A 126 2.13 9.28 -5.05
C GLY A 126 0.69 9.40 -4.57
N GLN A 127 -0.23 9.52 -5.50
CA GLN A 127 -1.67 9.59 -5.22
C GLN A 127 -2.38 8.29 -5.56
N MET A 128 -3.31 7.87 -4.70
CA MET A 128 -4.19 6.75 -5.01
C MET A 128 -5.18 7.14 -6.11
N ARG A 129 -5.21 6.38 -7.18
CA ARG A 129 -6.11 6.60 -8.32
C ARG A 129 -6.70 5.28 -8.80
N PHE A 130 -7.87 5.37 -9.45
CA PHE A 130 -8.42 4.31 -10.28
C PHE A 130 -7.94 4.42 -11.71
N GLY A 131 -7.94 3.27 -12.38
CA GLY A 131 -7.55 3.18 -13.77
C GLY A 131 -6.06 3.40 -13.96
N PHE A 132 -5.46 2.50 -14.66
CA PHE A 132 -4.08 2.62 -15.06
C PHE A 132 -3.99 2.34 -16.55
N GLU A 133 -3.51 3.32 -17.29
CA GLU A 133 -3.14 3.13 -18.69
C GLU A 133 -1.74 2.52 -18.75
N SER A 134 -1.67 1.22 -18.85
CA SER A 134 -0.45 0.55 -19.31
C SER A 134 -0.60 0.17 -20.77
N GLY A 135 -0.65 1.15 -21.64
CA GLY A 135 -0.59 0.99 -23.11
C GLY A 135 -1.50 -0.02 -23.83
N VAL A 136 -2.00 -1.04 -23.15
CA VAL A 136 -2.71 -2.18 -23.76
C VAL A 136 -4.00 -2.58 -23.03
N GLU A 137 -4.11 -2.40 -21.72
CA GLU A 137 -5.29 -2.82 -20.96
C GLU A 137 -5.66 -1.81 -19.87
N ILE A 138 -6.81 -1.18 -20.03
CA ILE A 138 -7.38 -0.30 -19.01
C ILE A 138 -8.19 -1.18 -18.05
N ARG A 139 -7.74 -1.24 -16.80
CA ARG A 139 -8.48 -1.85 -15.69
C ARG A 139 -9.11 -0.73 -14.85
N PRO A 140 -10.32 -0.30 -15.17
CA PRO A 140 -10.90 0.93 -14.60
C PRO A 140 -11.10 0.88 -13.09
N THR A 141 -11.19 -0.30 -12.49
CA THR A 141 -11.38 -0.48 -11.05
C THR A 141 -10.10 -0.86 -10.30
N GLU A 142 -8.96 -0.93 -10.98
CA GLU A 142 -7.69 -1.22 -10.32
C GLU A 142 -7.17 0.02 -9.59
N GLN A 143 -6.93 -0.13 -8.30
CA GLN A 143 -6.40 0.94 -7.46
C GLN A 143 -4.88 0.89 -7.47
N ARG A 144 -4.25 2.02 -7.74
CA ARG A 144 -2.78 2.15 -7.75
C ARG A 144 -2.34 3.46 -7.14
N CYS A 145 -1.17 3.47 -6.55
CA CYS A 145 -0.45 4.67 -6.18
C CYS A 145 0.32 5.17 -7.41
N VAL A 146 -0.12 6.27 -7.99
CA VAL A 146 0.46 6.83 -9.22
C VAL A 146 1.39 7.98 -8.86
N PRO A 147 2.60 8.08 -9.47
CA PRO A 147 3.49 9.21 -9.23
C PRO A 147 2.84 10.52 -9.67
N THR A 148 3.11 11.59 -8.94
CA THR A 148 2.68 12.95 -9.24
C THR A 148 3.88 13.88 -9.15
N SER A 149 3.85 15.00 -9.87
CA SER A 149 4.99 15.93 -9.95
C SER A 149 5.30 16.66 -8.65
N ASP A 150 4.34 16.71 -7.74
CA ASP A 150 4.42 17.37 -6.43
C ASP A 150 4.92 16.45 -5.31
N ILE A 151 5.01 15.14 -5.54
CA ILE A 151 5.44 14.15 -4.55
C ILE A 151 6.76 13.51 -4.98
N ASP A 152 7.82 13.81 -4.23
CA ASP A 152 9.14 13.19 -4.39
C ASP A 152 9.22 11.91 -3.54
N GLN A 153 9.48 10.78 -4.20
CA GLN A 153 9.56 9.48 -3.53
C GLN A 153 10.71 9.41 -2.52
N SER A 154 11.86 10.01 -2.82
CA SER A 154 13.00 9.99 -1.90
C SER A 154 12.68 10.76 -0.63
N ARG A 155 12.06 11.94 -0.75
CA ARG A 155 11.60 12.71 0.39
C ARG A 155 10.54 11.99 1.20
N THR A 156 9.64 11.26 0.54
CA THR A 156 8.64 10.41 1.22
C THR A 156 9.31 9.35 2.07
N LEU A 157 10.34 8.67 1.53
CA LEU A 157 11.11 7.67 2.26
C LEU A 157 11.89 8.27 3.43
N ASP A 158 12.57 9.41 3.22
CA ASP A 158 13.30 10.11 4.28
C ASP A 158 12.38 10.55 5.41
N SER A 159 11.21 11.10 5.07
CA SER A 159 10.19 11.49 6.04
C SER A 159 9.67 10.30 6.84
N PHE A 160 9.47 9.17 6.17
CA PHE A 160 9.03 7.93 6.82
C PHE A 160 10.10 7.39 7.77
N ILE A 161 11.36 7.32 7.33
CA ILE A 161 12.49 6.86 8.16
C ILE A 161 12.65 7.75 9.39
N SER A 162 12.55 9.07 9.21
CA SER A 162 12.67 10.04 10.30
C SER A 162 11.50 9.98 11.32
N ALA A 163 10.36 9.43 10.91
CA ALA A 163 9.20 9.27 11.79
C ALA A 163 9.16 7.92 12.51
N LEU A 164 10.12 7.02 12.24
CA LEU A 164 10.20 5.74 12.95
C LEU A 164 10.59 5.97 14.41
N PRO A 165 9.99 5.23 15.36
CA PRO A 165 10.39 5.28 16.76
C PRO A 165 11.83 4.76 16.93
N GLU A 166 12.58 5.38 17.85
CA GLU A 166 13.93 4.97 18.26
C GLU A 166 13.98 3.55 18.88
#